data_ef27388b21dab27eeb55799d15a7e86a
#
_entry.id   ef27388b21dab27eeb55799d15a7e86a
#
_cell.length_a   1.000
_cell.length_b   1.000
_cell.length_c   1.000
_cell.angle_alpha   90.00
_cell.angle_beta   90.00
_cell.angle_gamma   90.00
#
_symmetry.space_group_name_H-M   'P 1'
#
loop_
_entity.id
_entity.type
_entity.pdbx_description
1 polymer ?
#
loop_
_entity_poly.entity_id
_entity_poly.type
_entity_poly.pdbx_seq_one_letter_code
_entity_poly.pdbx_strand_id
1 'polypeptide(L)'
;MDACLKLDRYLGDFIDYIDDEIGLENVLFVLTADHGGLPLPEYVIEKGGKGGRINNSHFQEALQWVDEECEERLGSKLYFRDGANFFLNKKKIKKEDINPEAIYNIVRRYLKNVEGIEDIVIKDSILRSVSKDKITLRLKNMINIEKTPEIFPIVTPGYLYRAPYGTSHGTPYDYD
;
A
#
# COMPACT_ATOMS: atom_id res chain seq x y z
N MET A 1 25.67 -8.98 4.85
CA MET A 1 26.96 -8.22 4.89
C MET A 1 27.85 -8.55 3.68
N ASP A 2 28.13 -9.81 3.36
CA ASP A 2 29.01 -10.18 2.21
C ASP A 2 28.52 -9.64 0.84
N ALA A 3 27.21 -9.68 0.57
CA ALA A 3 26.65 -9.14 -0.68
C ALA A 3 26.85 -7.62 -0.83
N CYS A 4 26.69 -6.86 0.25
CA CYS A 4 26.92 -5.41 0.23
C CYS A 4 28.40 -5.07 -0.02
N LEU A 5 29.31 -5.82 0.62
CA LEU A 5 30.75 -5.64 0.41
C LEU A 5 31.21 -6.01 -1.00
N LYS A 6 30.57 -7.02 -1.61
CA LYS A 6 30.82 -7.36 -3.02
C LYS A 6 30.28 -6.29 -3.96
N LEU A 7 29.07 -5.78 -3.70
CA LEU A 7 28.49 -4.71 -4.50
C LEU A 7 29.35 -3.44 -4.42
N ASP A 8 29.77 -3.05 -3.24
CA ASP A 8 30.68 -1.91 -3.02
C ASP A 8 31.96 -2.02 -3.86
N ARG A 9 32.59 -3.21 -3.85
CA ARG A 9 33.77 -3.47 -4.68
C ARG A 9 33.47 -3.36 -6.18
N TYR A 10 32.38 -3.96 -6.65
CA TYR A 10 32.01 -3.87 -8.07
C TYR A 10 31.68 -2.46 -8.51
N LEU A 11 31.10 -1.65 -7.63
CA LEU A 11 30.85 -0.24 -7.91
C LEU A 11 32.17 0.54 -7.97
N GLY A 12 33.14 0.24 -7.09
CA GLY A 12 34.50 0.82 -7.16
C GLY A 12 35.17 0.49 -8.49
N ASP A 13 35.26 -0.80 -8.84
CA ASP A 13 35.84 -1.26 -10.11
C ASP A 13 35.15 -0.60 -11.33
N PHE A 14 33.83 -0.40 -11.27
CA PHE A 14 33.09 0.25 -12.34
C PHE A 14 33.39 1.75 -12.43
N ILE A 15 33.52 2.43 -11.30
CA ILE A 15 33.85 3.86 -11.26
C ILE A 15 35.28 4.08 -11.77
N ASP A 16 36.25 3.25 -11.37
CA ASP A 16 37.63 3.30 -11.85
C ASP A 16 37.67 3.10 -13.37
N TYR A 17 36.93 2.12 -13.90
CA TYR A 17 36.81 1.91 -15.35
C TYR A 17 36.26 3.12 -16.08
N ILE A 18 35.22 3.78 -15.55
CA ILE A 18 34.65 5.00 -16.13
C ILE A 18 35.65 6.16 -16.09
N ASP A 19 36.43 6.26 -15.03
CA ASP A 19 37.48 7.30 -14.93
C ASP A 19 38.56 7.10 -16.01
N ASP A 20 39.03 5.87 -16.19
CA ASP A 20 40.05 5.52 -17.17
C ASP A 20 39.59 5.75 -18.61
N GLU A 21 38.30 5.45 -18.95
CA GLU A 21 37.80 5.51 -20.30
C GLU A 21 37.23 6.88 -20.71
N ILE A 22 36.66 7.61 -19.76
CA ILE A 22 35.86 8.83 -20.03
C ILE A 22 36.36 10.03 -19.24
N GLY A 23 36.89 9.85 -18.02
CA GLY A 23 37.20 10.85 -17.01
C GLY A 23 35.98 11.23 -16.16
N LEU A 24 36.10 11.18 -14.84
CA LEU A 24 34.98 11.45 -13.92
C LEU A 24 34.40 12.86 -14.07
N GLU A 25 35.21 13.82 -14.52
CA GLU A 25 34.77 15.21 -14.78
C GLU A 25 33.72 15.30 -15.92
N ASN A 26 33.61 14.27 -16.75
CA ASN A 26 32.68 14.21 -17.87
C ASN A 26 31.43 13.37 -17.57
N VAL A 27 31.30 12.83 -16.34
CA VAL A 27 30.24 11.89 -15.98
C VAL A 27 29.45 12.41 -14.78
N LEU A 28 28.12 12.33 -14.87
CA LEU A 28 27.21 12.56 -13.75
C LEU A 28 26.69 11.22 -13.24
N PHE A 29 27.05 10.84 -12.01
CA PHE A 29 26.47 9.69 -11.34
C PHE A 29 25.21 10.10 -10.60
N VAL A 30 24.11 9.36 -10.81
CA VAL A 30 22.84 9.55 -10.11
C VAL A 30 22.49 8.26 -9.36
N LEU A 31 22.39 8.35 -8.04
CA LEU A 31 21.92 7.26 -7.19
C LEU A 31 20.48 7.54 -6.76
N THR A 32 19.59 6.59 -6.98
CA THR A 32 18.20 6.67 -6.54
C THR A 32 17.72 5.30 -6.06
N ALA A 33 16.60 5.29 -5.35
CA ALA A 33 15.88 4.08 -4.99
C ALA A 33 14.50 4.09 -5.65
N ASP A 34 13.91 2.93 -5.83
CA ASP A 34 12.55 2.77 -6.31
C ASP A 34 11.52 3.12 -5.23
N HIS A 35 11.81 2.80 -3.97
CA HIS A 35 10.99 3.09 -2.78
C HIS A 35 11.83 2.98 -1.51
N GLY A 36 11.24 3.34 -0.37
CA GLY A 36 11.77 3.06 0.95
C GLY A 36 11.44 1.64 1.43
N GLY A 37 11.52 1.42 2.72
CA GLY A 37 11.21 0.11 3.31
C GLY A 37 10.76 0.23 4.75
N LEU A 38 9.72 -0.51 5.11
CA LEU A 38 9.23 -0.57 6.47
C LEU A 38 10.25 -1.27 7.37
N PRO A 39 10.58 -0.73 8.54
CA PRO A 39 11.34 -1.46 9.55
C PRO A 39 10.64 -2.75 9.94
N LEU A 40 11.40 -3.79 10.31
CA LEU A 40 10.83 -5.01 10.86
C LEU A 40 9.92 -4.67 12.05
N PRO A 41 8.65 -5.11 12.07
CA PRO A 41 7.74 -4.83 13.18
C PRO A 41 8.30 -5.25 14.54
N GLU A 42 8.97 -6.39 14.60
CA GLU A 42 9.62 -6.90 15.81
C GLU A 42 10.71 -5.95 16.31
N TYR A 43 11.49 -5.37 15.42
CA TYR A 43 12.50 -4.37 15.76
C TYR A 43 11.86 -3.07 16.27
N VAL A 44 10.77 -2.63 15.64
CA VAL A 44 10.01 -1.45 16.10
C VAL A 44 9.50 -1.65 17.52
N ILE A 45 8.95 -2.83 17.82
CA ILE A 45 8.47 -3.19 19.16
C ILE A 45 9.62 -3.25 20.18
N GLU A 46 10.74 -3.88 19.81
CA GLU A 46 11.96 -3.94 20.66
C GLU A 46 12.46 -2.54 21.04
N LYS A 47 12.33 -1.56 20.14
CA LYS A 47 12.68 -0.15 20.39
C LYS A 47 11.59 0.64 21.11
N GLY A 48 10.54 -0.01 21.61
CA GLY A 48 9.44 0.62 22.35
C GLY A 48 8.40 1.31 21.46
N GLY A 49 8.46 1.10 20.15
CA GLY A 49 7.46 1.58 19.19
C GLY A 49 6.24 0.65 19.09
N LYS A 50 5.27 1.08 18.28
CA LYS A 50 4.10 0.26 17.95
C LYS A 50 4.30 -0.34 16.57
N GLY A 51 4.05 -1.63 16.45
CA GLY A 51 4.15 -2.35 15.18
C GLY A 51 3.55 -3.73 15.29
N GLY A 52 3.37 -4.39 14.16
CA GLY A 52 2.81 -5.74 14.16
C GLY A 52 2.62 -6.32 12.78
N ARG A 53 2.13 -7.53 12.76
CA ARG A 53 1.75 -8.23 11.53
C ARG A 53 0.25 -8.47 11.57
N ILE A 54 -0.44 -8.04 10.51
CA ILE A 54 -1.88 -8.25 10.42
C ILE A 54 -2.16 -9.75 10.41
N ASN A 55 -3.02 -10.19 11.31
CA ASN A 55 -3.44 -11.58 11.36
C ASN A 55 -4.18 -11.96 10.07
N ASN A 56 -3.57 -12.84 9.27
CA ASN A 56 -4.10 -13.18 7.96
C ASN A 56 -5.48 -13.87 8.02
N SER A 57 -5.74 -14.72 9.02
CA SER A 57 -7.05 -15.40 9.16
C SER A 57 -8.16 -14.39 9.47
N HIS A 58 -7.97 -13.50 10.44
CA HIS A 58 -8.95 -12.45 10.76
C HIS A 58 -9.18 -11.50 9.58
N PHE A 59 -8.12 -11.20 8.84
CA PHE A 59 -8.21 -10.35 7.66
C PHE A 59 -9.00 -11.02 6.52
N GLN A 60 -8.76 -12.31 6.25
CA GLN A 60 -9.52 -13.06 5.25
C GLN A 60 -10.97 -13.25 5.66
N GLU A 61 -11.25 -13.51 6.93
CA GLU A 61 -12.59 -13.59 7.49
C GLU A 61 -13.36 -12.27 7.31
N ALA A 62 -12.73 -11.13 7.62
CA ALA A 62 -13.33 -9.82 7.39
C ALA A 62 -13.64 -9.56 5.91
N LEU A 63 -12.76 -9.98 4.99
CA LEU A 63 -13.00 -9.90 3.56
C LEU A 63 -14.16 -10.80 3.10
N GLN A 64 -14.29 -11.99 3.68
CA GLN A 64 -15.41 -12.88 3.41
C GLN A 64 -16.73 -12.26 3.86
N TRP A 65 -16.80 -11.69 5.05
CA TRP A 65 -18.01 -10.99 5.52
C TRP A 65 -18.39 -9.79 4.65
N VAL A 66 -17.40 -9.06 4.10
CA VAL A 66 -17.67 -8.02 3.09
C VAL A 66 -18.36 -8.62 1.87
N ASP A 67 -17.82 -9.73 1.33
CA ASP A 67 -18.37 -10.38 0.13
C ASP A 67 -19.82 -10.87 0.40
N GLU A 68 -20.04 -11.53 1.55
CA GLU A 68 -21.33 -12.08 1.96
C GLU A 68 -22.38 -10.96 2.17
N GLU A 69 -22.08 -9.91 2.95
CA GLU A 69 -23.03 -8.83 3.19
C GLU A 69 -23.33 -8.04 1.92
N CYS A 70 -22.34 -7.83 1.05
CA CYS A 70 -22.58 -7.17 -0.25
C CYS A 70 -23.51 -8.01 -1.13
N GLU A 71 -23.36 -9.33 -1.16
CA GLU A 71 -24.23 -10.20 -1.93
C GLU A 71 -25.64 -10.26 -1.35
N GLU A 72 -25.78 -10.41 -0.03
CA GLU A 72 -27.06 -10.47 0.65
C GLU A 72 -27.87 -9.16 0.52
N ARG A 73 -27.25 -8.02 0.75
CA ARG A 73 -27.95 -6.73 0.82
C ARG A 73 -28.11 -6.03 -0.52
N LEU A 74 -27.15 -6.23 -1.43
CA LEU A 74 -27.09 -5.53 -2.71
C LEU A 74 -27.41 -6.45 -3.91
N GLY A 75 -27.64 -7.74 -3.62
CA GLY A 75 -28.18 -8.71 -4.57
C GLY A 75 -27.22 -9.18 -5.66
N SER A 76 -25.96 -8.70 -5.66
CA SER A 76 -25.00 -9.15 -6.65
C SER A 76 -23.56 -8.68 -6.36
N LYS A 77 -22.59 -9.35 -6.99
CA LYS A 77 -21.19 -8.96 -6.94
C LYS A 77 -20.94 -7.69 -7.76
N LEU A 78 -20.74 -6.57 -7.08
CA LEU A 78 -20.64 -5.24 -7.68
C LEU A 78 -19.20 -4.77 -7.87
N TYR A 79 -18.23 -5.61 -7.52
CA TYR A 79 -16.81 -5.32 -7.61
C TYR A 79 -16.02 -6.60 -7.95
N PHE A 80 -14.83 -6.39 -8.46
CA PHE A 80 -13.73 -7.34 -8.43
C PHE A 80 -12.77 -6.93 -7.31
N ARG A 81 -12.12 -7.87 -6.64
CA ARG A 81 -11.07 -7.55 -5.70
C ARG A 81 -9.80 -8.35 -5.93
N ASP A 82 -8.69 -7.69 -5.75
CA ASP A 82 -7.36 -8.27 -5.65
C ASP A 82 -6.85 -8.05 -4.22
N GLY A 83 -6.86 -9.12 -3.44
CA GLY A 83 -6.66 -9.02 -1.99
C GLY A 83 -7.72 -8.12 -1.33
N ALA A 84 -7.31 -7.03 -0.74
CA ALA A 84 -8.18 -6.01 -0.13
C ALA A 84 -8.41 -4.78 -1.03
N ASN A 85 -8.00 -4.82 -2.27
CA ASN A 85 -8.21 -3.78 -3.26
C ASN A 85 -9.51 -4.04 -4.01
N PHE A 86 -10.49 -3.13 -3.91
CA PHE A 86 -11.79 -3.29 -4.51
C PHE A 86 -11.92 -2.40 -5.75
N PHE A 87 -12.18 -3.02 -6.89
CA PHE A 87 -12.41 -2.38 -8.18
C PHE A 87 -13.90 -2.45 -8.49
N LEU A 88 -14.59 -1.33 -8.41
CA LEU A 88 -16.05 -1.28 -8.56
C LEU A 88 -16.48 -1.45 -10.02
N ASN A 89 -17.50 -2.28 -10.24
CA ASN A 89 -18.17 -2.37 -11.52
C ASN A 89 -19.14 -1.19 -11.69
N LYS A 90 -18.62 -0.01 -12.07
CA LYS A 90 -19.37 1.24 -12.20
C LYS A 90 -20.57 1.12 -13.16
N LYS A 91 -20.42 0.30 -14.24
CA LYS A 91 -21.53 0.08 -15.20
C LYS A 91 -22.68 -0.65 -14.55
N LYS A 92 -22.38 -1.71 -13.79
CA LYS A 92 -23.41 -2.51 -13.10
C LYS A 92 -24.06 -1.72 -11.98
N ILE A 93 -23.26 -1.03 -11.15
CA ILE A 93 -23.72 -0.16 -10.07
C ILE A 93 -24.72 0.89 -10.61
N LYS A 94 -24.37 1.56 -11.72
CA LYS A 94 -25.26 2.53 -12.38
C LYS A 94 -26.53 1.89 -12.94
N LYS A 95 -26.42 0.70 -13.56
CA LYS A 95 -27.56 -0.01 -14.15
C LYS A 95 -28.58 -0.46 -13.11
N GLU A 96 -28.09 -0.87 -11.93
CA GLU A 96 -28.91 -1.38 -10.83
C GLU A 96 -29.31 -0.28 -9.83
N ASP A 97 -28.97 0.98 -10.13
CA ASP A 97 -29.25 2.17 -9.30
C ASP A 97 -28.76 2.03 -7.84
N ILE A 98 -27.59 1.41 -7.67
CA ILE A 98 -27.03 1.18 -6.35
C ILE A 98 -26.20 2.40 -5.94
N ASN A 99 -26.41 2.88 -4.70
CA ASN A 99 -25.54 3.90 -4.12
C ASN A 99 -24.18 3.28 -3.73
N PRO A 100 -23.03 3.72 -4.31
CA PRO A 100 -21.72 3.21 -3.97
C PRO A 100 -21.35 3.34 -2.48
N GLU A 101 -21.94 4.31 -1.77
CA GLU A 101 -21.74 4.47 -0.32
C GLU A 101 -22.16 3.22 0.48
N ALA A 102 -23.13 2.44 -0.02
CA ALA A 102 -23.52 1.18 0.62
C ALA A 102 -22.34 0.20 0.65
N ILE A 103 -21.61 0.07 -0.47
CA ILE A 103 -20.41 -0.77 -0.58
C ILE A 103 -19.30 -0.22 0.34
N TYR A 104 -19.04 1.09 0.30
CA TYR A 104 -18.01 1.74 1.12
C TYR A 104 -18.26 1.49 2.62
N ASN A 105 -19.50 1.59 3.07
CA ASN A 105 -19.88 1.39 4.46
C ASN A 105 -19.71 -0.07 4.90
N ILE A 106 -20.03 -1.04 4.04
CA ILE A 106 -19.81 -2.47 4.32
C ILE A 106 -18.30 -2.74 4.45
N VAL A 107 -17.51 -2.34 3.46
CA VAL A 107 -16.04 -2.54 3.48
C VAL A 107 -15.42 -1.91 4.73
N ARG A 108 -15.80 -0.67 5.04
CA ARG A 108 -15.28 0.06 6.20
C ARG A 108 -15.65 -0.62 7.51
N ARG A 109 -16.87 -1.13 7.64
CA ARG A 109 -17.36 -1.81 8.85
C ARG A 109 -16.50 -3.00 9.22
N TYR A 110 -16.17 -3.84 8.28
CA TYR A 110 -15.42 -5.07 8.55
C TYR A 110 -13.91 -4.85 8.58
N LEU A 111 -13.36 -4.18 7.58
CA LEU A 111 -11.91 -4.07 7.48
C LEU A 111 -11.29 -3.10 8.48
N LYS A 112 -11.98 -2.03 8.87
CA LYS A 112 -11.43 -1.09 9.87
C LYS A 112 -11.32 -1.68 11.27
N ASN A 113 -12.04 -2.75 11.56
CA ASN A 113 -11.95 -3.48 12.84
C ASN A 113 -10.83 -4.51 12.88
N VAL A 114 -10.13 -4.74 11.79
CA VAL A 114 -8.97 -5.63 11.77
C VAL A 114 -7.77 -4.90 12.37
N GLU A 115 -7.14 -5.51 13.37
CA GLU A 115 -5.94 -4.94 13.99
C GLU A 115 -4.86 -4.70 12.94
N GLY A 116 -4.27 -3.50 12.95
CA GLY A 116 -3.25 -3.08 12.01
C GLY A 116 -3.79 -2.40 10.75
N ILE A 117 -5.11 -2.25 10.60
CA ILE A 117 -5.72 -1.40 9.57
C ILE A 117 -5.98 -0.01 10.16
N GLU A 118 -5.33 1.00 9.59
CA GLU A 118 -5.48 2.39 10.02
C GLU A 118 -6.76 3.01 9.48
N ASP A 119 -6.99 2.89 8.18
CA ASP A 119 -8.21 3.43 7.55
C ASP A 119 -8.50 2.72 6.22
N ILE A 120 -9.71 2.96 5.70
CA ILE A 120 -10.18 2.52 4.40
C ILE A 120 -10.27 3.74 3.48
N VAL A 121 -9.42 3.76 2.49
CA VAL A 121 -9.34 4.82 1.50
C VAL A 121 -10.42 4.63 0.45
N ILE A 122 -11.18 5.68 0.20
CA ILE A 122 -12.10 5.80 -0.93
C ILE A 122 -11.45 6.74 -1.94
N LYS A 123 -11.09 6.23 -3.12
CA LYS A 123 -10.36 6.97 -4.15
C LYS A 123 -10.99 8.33 -4.46
N ASP A 124 -12.28 8.34 -4.71
CA ASP A 124 -13.02 9.57 -5.05
C ASP A 124 -13.02 10.59 -3.91
N SER A 125 -13.03 10.13 -2.66
CA SER A 125 -12.94 11.01 -1.48
C SER A 125 -11.57 11.65 -1.36
N ILE A 126 -10.51 10.90 -1.59
CA ILE A 126 -9.13 11.43 -1.60
C ILE A 126 -8.96 12.45 -2.72
N LEU A 127 -9.41 12.15 -3.93
CA LEU A 127 -9.28 13.07 -5.07
C LEU A 127 -10.01 14.41 -4.85
N ARG A 128 -11.17 14.39 -4.18
CA ARG A 128 -11.97 15.59 -3.84
C ARG A 128 -11.50 16.30 -2.57
N SER A 129 -10.69 15.64 -1.73
CA SER A 129 -10.23 16.22 -0.47
C SER A 129 -9.47 17.53 -0.71
N VAL A 130 -9.71 18.53 0.10
CA VAL A 130 -8.95 19.80 0.15
C VAL A 130 -7.88 19.81 1.25
N SER A 131 -7.76 18.70 1.98
CA SER A 131 -6.74 18.54 3.03
C SER A 131 -5.33 18.67 2.47
N LYS A 132 -4.47 19.32 3.24
CA LYS A 132 -3.04 19.49 2.96
C LYS A 132 -2.14 18.63 3.84
N ASP A 133 -2.73 17.71 4.62
CA ASP A 133 -1.92 16.78 5.39
C ASP A 133 -1.09 15.86 4.47
N LYS A 134 0.05 15.42 4.98
CA LYS A 134 1.03 14.65 4.20
C LYS A 134 0.45 13.37 3.63
N ILE A 135 -0.35 12.64 4.39
CA ILE A 135 -0.89 11.34 3.97
C ILE A 135 -1.86 11.53 2.81
N THR A 136 -2.80 12.47 2.94
CA THR A 136 -3.74 12.80 1.86
C THR A 136 -3.02 13.25 0.59
N LEU A 137 -1.98 14.07 0.71
CA LEU A 137 -1.20 14.52 -0.45
C LEU A 137 -0.46 13.36 -1.14
N ARG A 138 0.15 12.46 -0.37
CA ARG A 138 0.81 11.26 -0.91
C ARG A 138 -0.18 10.34 -1.59
N LEU A 139 -1.31 10.04 -0.94
CA LEU A 139 -2.39 9.25 -1.54
C LEU A 139 -2.89 9.86 -2.85
N LYS A 140 -3.07 11.18 -2.92
CA LYS A 140 -3.42 11.88 -4.18
C LYS A 140 -2.38 11.66 -5.27
N ASN A 141 -1.10 11.78 -4.94
CA ASN A 141 -0.01 11.66 -5.90
C ASN A 141 0.16 10.22 -6.42
N MET A 142 -0.18 9.20 -5.61
CA MET A 142 -0.11 7.81 -6.04
C MET A 142 -1.33 7.34 -6.83
N ILE A 143 -2.47 8.04 -6.74
CA ILE A 143 -3.70 7.62 -7.42
C ILE A 143 -3.58 7.81 -8.93
N ASN A 144 -3.64 6.71 -9.66
CA ASN A 144 -3.96 6.71 -11.08
C ASN A 144 -5.47 6.49 -11.24
N ILE A 145 -6.14 7.38 -12.00
CA ILE A 145 -7.61 7.39 -12.13
C ILE A 145 -8.16 6.06 -12.66
N GLU A 146 -7.45 5.42 -13.59
CA GLU A 146 -7.90 4.20 -14.25
C GLU A 146 -7.47 2.91 -13.53
N LYS A 147 -6.27 2.92 -12.91
CA LYS A 147 -5.62 1.71 -12.39
C LYS A 147 -5.76 1.53 -10.89
N THR A 148 -5.87 2.63 -10.13
CA THR A 148 -6.01 2.52 -8.67
C THR A 148 -7.40 2.01 -8.30
N PRO A 149 -7.53 1.05 -7.36
CA PRO A 149 -8.81 0.56 -6.89
C PRO A 149 -9.68 1.68 -6.31
N GLU A 150 -10.99 1.52 -6.35
CA GLU A 150 -11.92 2.49 -5.76
C GLU A 150 -11.88 2.50 -4.24
N ILE A 151 -11.58 1.34 -3.63
CA ILE A 151 -11.48 1.19 -2.17
C ILE A 151 -10.25 0.35 -1.86
N PHE A 152 -9.44 0.80 -0.93
CA PHE A 152 -8.28 0.04 -0.45
C PHE A 152 -7.94 0.43 0.99
N PRO A 153 -7.46 -0.50 1.82
CA PRO A 153 -7.02 -0.19 3.17
C PRO A 153 -5.61 0.38 3.18
N ILE A 154 -5.32 1.20 4.18
CA ILE A 154 -3.96 1.54 4.59
C ILE A 154 -3.67 0.92 5.95
N VAL A 155 -2.45 0.46 6.15
CA VAL A 155 -2.01 -0.14 7.41
C VAL A 155 -1.69 0.93 8.45
N THR A 156 -1.82 0.59 9.71
CA THR A 156 -1.30 1.39 10.81
C THR A 156 0.23 1.51 10.72
N PRO A 157 0.85 2.65 11.04
CA PRO A 157 2.30 2.78 11.05
C PRO A 157 2.98 1.64 11.81
N GLY A 158 3.99 1.02 11.20
CA GLY A 158 4.70 -0.12 11.78
C GLY A 158 4.02 -1.48 11.59
N TYR A 159 2.85 -1.54 10.94
CA TYR A 159 2.18 -2.80 10.63
C TYR A 159 2.45 -3.26 9.20
N LEU A 160 2.46 -4.59 9.03
CA LEU A 160 2.65 -5.26 7.73
C LEU A 160 1.47 -6.16 7.37
N TYR A 161 1.16 -6.21 6.08
CA TYR A 161 0.29 -7.24 5.51
C TYR A 161 1.02 -8.58 5.34
N ARG A 162 0.34 -9.69 5.67
CA ARG A 162 0.56 -11.06 5.19
C ARG A 162 1.94 -11.71 5.39
N ALA A 163 3.00 -10.98 5.68
CA ALA A 163 4.32 -11.58 5.78
C ALA A 163 4.53 -12.16 7.17
N PRO A 164 4.76 -13.48 7.33
CA PRO A 164 5.08 -14.07 8.62
C PRO A 164 6.50 -13.72 9.09
N TYR A 165 7.35 -13.26 8.17
CA TYR A 165 8.72 -12.82 8.40
C TYR A 165 9.13 -11.77 7.36
N GLY A 166 10.26 -11.10 7.58
CA GLY A 166 10.78 -10.06 6.69
C GLY A 166 10.01 -8.74 6.80
N THR A 167 10.24 -7.87 5.83
CA THR A 167 9.61 -6.55 5.72
C THR A 167 8.95 -6.37 4.34
N SER A 168 8.33 -5.22 4.12
CA SER A 168 7.64 -4.86 2.89
C SER A 168 7.73 -3.34 2.68
N HIS A 169 7.03 -2.83 1.68
CA HIS A 169 6.91 -1.44 1.30
C HIS A 169 5.48 -1.16 0.77
N GLY A 170 5.19 0.08 0.36
CA GLY A 170 3.91 0.47 -0.24
C GLY A 170 2.96 1.13 0.76
N THR A 171 3.49 1.81 1.76
CA THR A 171 2.71 2.61 2.72
C THR A 171 2.82 4.12 2.43
N PRO A 172 1.89 4.96 2.86
CA PRO A 172 1.98 6.41 2.67
C PRO A 172 2.85 7.11 3.73
N TYR A 173 3.69 6.39 4.47
CA TYR A 173 4.47 6.94 5.59
C TYR A 173 5.89 7.37 5.20
N ASP A 174 6.57 8.09 6.09
CA ASP A 174 7.87 8.73 5.82
C ASP A 174 9.05 7.75 5.67
N TYR A 175 8.87 6.50 6.08
CA TYR A 175 9.90 5.47 6.00
C TYR A 175 9.82 4.61 4.73
N ASP A 176 8.85 4.89 3.84
CA ASP A 176 8.55 4.05 2.67
C ASP A 176 8.67 4.84 1.36
#